data_3f0519e8b0db69bec78307534007445d
#
_entry.id   3f0519e8b0db69bec78307534007445d
#
_cell.length_a   1.000
_cell.length_b   1.000
_cell.length_c   1.000
_cell.angle_alpha   90.00
_cell.angle_beta   90.00
_cell.angle_gamma   90.00
#
_symmetry.space_group_name_H-M   'P 1'
#
loop_
_entity.id
_entity.type
_entity.pdbx_description
1 polymer ?
#
loop_
_entity_poly.entity_id
_entity_poly.type
_entity_poly.pdbx_seq_one_letter_code
_entity_poly.pdbx_strand_id
1 'polypeptide(L)'
;VPLIGINQGRLGFITDIALNSIEQALTPMLRGEFTEDTRSLLHAQVWRQGKVVFDTLAMNDVVLNRGATSGMVEIKVDVDGHFVAKQRADGLIIATPTGSTAYALSAGGPLLYPSLPGLLMVPIAPHTFSNRPIVLPQSVEIVMELVAGRDASVNFDMQSLASLTIADKVMVKRSDQQVKFLHPKGWSYFDTLRKKLHWNEGNS
;
A
#
# COMPACT_ATOMS: atom_id res chain seq x y z
N VAL A 1 1.23 -15.81 -13.21
CA VAL A 1 0.39 -16.90 -12.64
C VAL A 1 -0.64 -16.25 -11.74
N PRO A 2 -1.94 -16.55 -11.88
CA PRO A 2 -2.98 -16.10 -10.95
C PRO A 2 -2.81 -16.72 -9.56
N LEU A 3 -3.22 -15.98 -8.54
CA LEU A 3 -3.11 -16.36 -7.14
C LEU A 3 -4.50 -16.61 -6.54
N ILE A 4 -4.58 -17.54 -5.60
CA ILE A 4 -5.77 -17.80 -4.78
C ILE A 4 -5.39 -17.57 -3.32
N GLY A 5 -6.11 -16.69 -2.64
CA GLY A 5 -5.84 -16.34 -1.26
C GLY A 5 -6.56 -17.24 -0.26
N ILE A 6 -5.78 -17.96 0.56
CA ILE A 6 -6.31 -18.81 1.64
C ILE A 6 -5.89 -18.23 2.98
N ASN A 7 -6.84 -18.01 3.89
CA ASN A 7 -6.53 -17.53 5.22
C ASN A 7 -6.26 -18.68 6.20
N GLN A 8 -5.31 -18.48 7.11
CA GLN A 8 -4.94 -19.45 8.14
C GLN A 8 -5.47 -19.09 9.53
N GLY A 9 -6.72 -18.59 9.59
CA GLY A 9 -7.39 -18.30 10.86
C GLY A 9 -7.92 -16.89 11.00
N ARG A 10 -7.45 -15.92 10.21
CA ARG A 10 -8.02 -14.58 10.16
C ARG A 10 -8.36 -14.20 8.73
N LEU A 11 -9.61 -13.86 8.49
CA LEU A 11 -10.05 -13.34 7.20
C LEU A 11 -9.16 -12.17 6.78
N GLY A 12 -8.60 -12.21 5.57
CA GLY A 12 -7.86 -11.11 4.94
C GLY A 12 -8.73 -10.39 3.92
N PHE A 13 -8.25 -9.26 3.39
CA PHE A 13 -8.93 -8.55 2.30
C PHE A 13 -8.76 -9.24 0.94
N ILE A 14 -7.75 -10.11 0.82
CA ILE A 14 -7.41 -10.87 -0.39
C ILE A 14 -7.53 -12.38 -0.13
N THR A 15 -7.46 -12.80 1.13
CA THR A 15 -7.50 -14.20 1.55
C THR A 15 -8.87 -14.54 2.13
N ASP A 16 -9.83 -14.77 1.25
CA ASP A 16 -11.24 -14.94 1.56
C ASP A 16 -11.67 -16.41 1.74
N ILE A 17 -10.82 -17.38 1.36
CA ILE A 17 -11.07 -18.80 1.53
C ILE A 17 -10.52 -19.26 2.88
N ALA A 18 -11.38 -19.79 3.74
CA ALA A 18 -10.95 -20.35 5.01
C ALA A 18 -10.40 -21.78 4.85
N LEU A 19 -9.44 -22.17 5.71
CA LEU A 19 -8.83 -23.52 5.66
C LEU A 19 -9.85 -24.65 5.67
N ASN A 20 -10.88 -24.54 6.46
CA ASN A 20 -11.94 -25.55 6.58
C ASN A 20 -12.90 -25.62 5.38
N SER A 21 -12.83 -24.69 4.45
CA SER A 21 -13.67 -24.64 3.24
C SER A 21 -12.86 -24.72 1.95
N ILE A 22 -11.58 -25.07 2.02
CA ILE A 22 -10.68 -25.11 0.86
C ILE A 22 -11.24 -25.99 -0.26
N GLU A 23 -11.56 -27.25 0.03
CA GLU A 23 -12.02 -28.20 -0.99
C GLU A 23 -13.30 -27.73 -1.65
N GLN A 24 -14.26 -27.24 -0.85
CA GLN A 24 -15.55 -26.73 -1.34
C GLN A 24 -15.35 -25.51 -2.23
N ALA A 25 -14.41 -24.63 -1.92
CA ALA A 25 -14.13 -23.40 -2.69
C ALA A 25 -13.30 -23.69 -3.93
N LEU A 26 -12.22 -24.49 -3.82
CA LEU A 26 -11.30 -24.72 -4.93
C LEU A 26 -11.86 -25.65 -6.01
N THR A 27 -12.69 -26.64 -5.67
CA THR A 27 -13.25 -27.58 -6.64
C THR A 27 -14.00 -26.89 -7.79
N PRO A 28 -14.95 -25.95 -7.56
CA PRO A 28 -15.55 -25.20 -8.66
C PRO A 28 -14.56 -24.24 -9.33
N MET A 29 -13.64 -23.60 -8.57
CA MET A 29 -12.65 -22.67 -9.16
C MET A 29 -11.73 -23.36 -10.15
N LEU A 30 -11.30 -24.60 -9.88
CA LEU A 30 -10.48 -25.41 -10.80
C LEU A 30 -11.24 -25.82 -12.06
N ARG A 31 -12.58 -25.75 -12.05
CA ARG A 31 -13.44 -25.94 -13.23
C ARG A 31 -13.71 -24.63 -14.00
N GLY A 32 -13.09 -23.52 -13.59
CA GLY A 32 -13.28 -22.21 -14.21
C GLY A 32 -14.38 -21.35 -13.58
N GLU A 33 -14.96 -21.75 -12.45
CA GLU A 33 -16.00 -20.99 -11.76
C GLU A 33 -15.38 -20.04 -10.71
N PHE A 34 -14.80 -18.94 -11.18
CA PHE A 34 -14.17 -17.92 -10.33
C PHE A 34 -14.44 -16.51 -10.84
N THR A 35 -14.19 -15.53 -10.00
CA THR A 35 -14.14 -14.11 -10.35
C THR A 35 -12.68 -13.67 -10.36
N GLU A 36 -12.22 -13.04 -11.46
CA GLU A 36 -10.88 -12.45 -11.53
C GLU A 36 -10.86 -11.06 -10.90
N ASP A 37 -9.82 -10.78 -10.12
CA ASP A 37 -9.53 -9.49 -9.54
C ASP A 37 -8.08 -9.10 -9.83
N THR A 38 -7.88 -8.06 -10.63
CA THR A 38 -6.56 -7.60 -11.05
C THR A 38 -6.11 -6.43 -10.19
N ARG A 39 -4.93 -6.54 -9.59
CA ARG A 39 -4.35 -5.54 -8.70
C ARG A 39 -3.10 -4.92 -9.30
N SER A 40 -3.04 -3.60 -9.24
CA SER A 40 -1.84 -2.85 -9.63
C SER A 40 -0.75 -2.99 -8.57
N LEU A 41 0.50 -2.96 -9.03
CA LEU A 41 1.68 -2.88 -8.17
C LEU A 41 2.29 -1.47 -8.25
N LEU A 42 3.05 -1.11 -7.21
CA LEU A 42 3.99 -0.01 -7.23
C LEU A 42 5.35 -0.50 -7.71
N HIS A 43 6.04 0.30 -8.50
CA HIS A 43 7.47 0.19 -8.76
C HIS A 43 8.16 1.29 -7.95
N ALA A 44 9.09 0.90 -7.09
CA ALA A 44 9.78 1.83 -6.21
C ALA A 44 11.29 1.69 -6.32
N GLN A 45 11.98 2.83 -6.36
CA GLN A 45 13.43 2.92 -6.45
C GLN A 45 13.97 3.87 -5.39
N VAL A 46 15.10 3.49 -4.78
CA VAL A 46 15.89 4.42 -3.96
C VAL A 46 17.07 4.91 -4.77
N TRP A 47 17.18 6.23 -4.87
CA TRP A 47 18.24 6.91 -5.58
C TRP A 47 19.18 7.59 -4.59
N ARG A 48 20.48 7.31 -4.71
CA ARG A 48 21.56 7.93 -3.93
C ARG A 48 22.63 8.48 -4.86
N GLN A 49 22.91 9.78 -4.78
CA GLN A 49 23.92 10.44 -5.63
C GLN A 49 23.74 10.14 -7.13
N GLY A 50 22.50 10.17 -7.62
CA GLY A 50 22.15 9.92 -9.02
C GLY A 50 22.22 8.46 -9.48
N LYS A 51 22.39 7.50 -8.56
CA LYS A 51 22.41 6.07 -8.85
C LYS A 51 21.27 5.36 -8.12
N VAL A 52 20.65 4.39 -8.77
CA VAL A 52 19.69 3.48 -8.13
C VAL A 52 20.48 2.54 -7.23
N VAL A 53 20.15 2.55 -5.93
CA VAL A 53 20.75 1.67 -4.92
C VAL A 53 19.80 0.59 -4.44
N PHE A 54 18.50 0.75 -4.70
CA PHE A 54 17.47 -0.26 -4.41
C PHE A 54 16.35 -0.15 -5.44
N ASP A 55 15.82 -1.28 -5.89
CA ASP A 55 14.75 -1.37 -6.89
C ASP A 55 13.86 -2.55 -6.54
N THR A 56 12.53 -2.31 -6.44
CA THR A 56 11.59 -3.37 -6.06
C THR A 56 10.15 -3.05 -6.47
N LEU A 57 9.29 -4.05 -6.35
CA LEU A 57 7.84 -3.91 -6.47
C LEU A 57 7.19 -3.98 -5.08
N ALA A 58 6.06 -3.30 -4.92
CA ALA A 58 5.22 -3.42 -3.75
C ALA A 58 3.75 -3.55 -4.17
N MET A 59 2.99 -4.36 -3.46
CA MET A 59 1.57 -4.57 -3.72
C MET A 59 0.70 -3.62 -2.89
N ASN A 60 1.07 -3.41 -1.63
CA ASN A 60 0.33 -2.55 -0.71
C ASN A 60 0.88 -1.13 -0.71
N ASP A 61 2.10 -0.95 -0.21
CA ASP A 61 2.62 0.37 0.09
C ASP A 61 4.15 0.46 0.08
N VAL A 62 4.62 1.71 -0.08
CA VAL A 62 5.99 2.15 0.11
C VAL A 62 5.96 3.18 1.23
N VAL A 63 6.69 2.93 2.31
CA VAL A 63 6.65 3.73 3.53
C VAL A 63 8.01 4.29 3.87
N LEU A 64 8.20 5.59 3.68
CA LEU A 64 9.35 6.29 4.25
C LEU A 64 9.04 6.64 5.70
N ASN A 65 9.87 6.19 6.64
CA ASN A 65 9.67 6.41 8.06
C ASN A 65 10.96 6.76 8.79
N ARG A 66 10.79 7.32 9.99
CA ARG A 66 11.88 7.56 10.94
C ARG A 66 12.36 6.26 11.57
N GLY A 67 13.60 6.23 12.02
CA GLY A 67 14.10 5.15 12.86
C GLY A 67 13.47 5.13 14.26
N ALA A 68 13.62 4.01 14.94
CA ALA A 68 13.01 3.78 16.25
C ALA A 68 13.43 4.78 17.33
N THR A 69 14.66 5.29 17.28
CA THR A 69 15.26 6.17 18.29
C THR A 69 15.35 7.63 17.85
N SER A 70 14.94 7.95 16.63
CA SER A 70 15.08 9.31 16.07
C SER A 70 13.81 10.15 16.27
N GLY A 71 13.98 11.47 16.21
CA GLY A 71 12.86 12.39 16.04
C GLY A 71 12.22 12.26 14.68
N MET A 72 11.21 13.09 14.37
CA MET A 72 10.53 13.13 13.08
C MET A 72 11.51 13.28 11.92
N VAL A 73 11.14 12.72 10.78
CA VAL A 73 11.81 12.98 9.50
C VAL A 73 11.23 14.21 8.83
N GLU A 74 12.05 14.89 8.03
CA GLU A 74 11.59 15.95 7.15
C GLU A 74 11.69 15.47 5.70
N ILE A 75 10.53 15.42 5.05
CA ILE A 75 10.36 14.84 3.72
C ILE A 75 9.90 15.94 2.77
N LYS A 76 10.62 16.12 1.66
CA LYS A 76 10.15 16.89 0.52
C LYS A 76 9.46 15.95 -0.44
N VAL A 77 8.29 16.36 -0.94
CA VAL A 77 7.48 15.58 -1.87
C VAL A 77 7.28 16.36 -3.15
N ASP A 78 7.60 15.72 -4.27
CA ASP A 78 7.28 16.21 -5.61
C ASP A 78 6.40 15.16 -6.32
N VAL A 79 5.43 15.61 -7.13
CA VAL A 79 4.56 14.77 -7.97
C VAL A 79 4.68 15.26 -9.42
N ASP A 80 5.08 14.39 -10.33
CA ASP A 80 5.36 14.72 -11.74
C ASP A 80 6.30 15.95 -11.88
N GLY A 81 7.31 16.03 -10.99
CA GLY A 81 8.25 17.15 -10.94
C GLY A 81 7.72 18.44 -10.31
N HIS A 82 6.45 18.46 -9.90
CA HIS A 82 5.87 19.62 -9.19
C HIS A 82 6.03 19.46 -7.69
N PHE A 83 6.57 20.48 -7.04
CA PHE A 83 6.66 20.54 -5.58
C PHE A 83 5.25 20.54 -4.95
N VAL A 84 5.01 19.60 -4.05
CA VAL A 84 3.73 19.46 -3.33
C VAL A 84 3.85 19.97 -1.90
N ALA A 85 4.82 19.43 -1.16
CA ALA A 85 4.96 19.75 0.25
C ALA A 85 6.38 19.45 0.77
N LYS A 86 6.73 20.15 1.83
CA LYS A 86 7.85 19.81 2.71
C LYS A 86 7.27 19.64 4.11
N GLN A 87 7.30 18.42 4.64
CA GLN A 87 6.61 18.09 5.88
C GLN A 87 7.51 17.39 6.88
N ARG A 88 7.24 17.65 8.16
CA ARG A 88 7.82 16.91 9.29
C ARG A 88 6.77 15.95 9.82
N ALA A 89 7.13 14.68 9.88
CA ALA A 89 6.23 13.60 10.27
C ALA A 89 7.02 12.41 10.82
N ASP A 90 6.33 11.41 11.36
CA ASP A 90 6.94 10.10 11.63
C ASP A 90 7.23 9.36 10.33
N GLY A 91 6.50 9.67 9.26
CA GLY A 91 6.71 9.11 7.94
C GLY A 91 5.68 9.54 6.91
N LEU A 92 5.79 8.94 5.73
CA LEU A 92 4.86 9.12 4.61
C LEU A 92 4.65 7.79 3.90
N ILE A 93 3.39 7.45 3.65
CA ILE A 93 2.95 6.24 2.96
C ILE A 93 2.50 6.59 1.56
N ILE A 94 2.99 5.85 0.56
CA ILE A 94 2.41 5.81 -0.78
C ILE A 94 1.81 4.43 -0.97
N ALA A 95 0.48 4.34 -1.17
CA ALA A 95 -0.23 3.07 -1.22
C ALA A 95 -1.04 2.90 -2.51
N THR A 96 -1.18 1.65 -2.93
CA THR A 96 -2.16 1.22 -3.94
C THR A 96 -3.57 1.19 -3.33
N PRO A 97 -4.62 1.02 -4.14
CA PRO A 97 -5.95 0.70 -3.61
C PRO A 97 -5.96 -0.56 -2.73
N THR A 98 -5.14 -1.56 -3.05
CA THR A 98 -4.96 -2.76 -2.20
C THR A 98 -4.39 -2.38 -0.84
N GLY A 99 -3.33 -1.57 -0.82
CA GLY A 99 -2.69 -1.08 0.41
C GLY A 99 -3.53 -0.09 1.21
N SER A 100 -4.60 0.47 0.63
CA SER A 100 -5.51 1.36 1.37
C SER A 100 -6.19 0.67 2.58
N THR A 101 -6.22 -0.66 2.59
CA THR A 101 -6.72 -1.49 3.69
C THR A 101 -5.61 -2.01 4.61
N ALA A 102 -4.34 -1.66 4.33
CA ALA A 102 -3.15 -2.05 5.11
C ALA A 102 -2.70 -0.91 6.05
N TYR A 103 -1.43 -0.54 6.03
CA TYR A 103 -0.90 0.48 6.94
C TYR A 103 -1.51 1.87 6.70
N ALA A 104 -1.86 2.21 5.46
CA ALA A 104 -2.54 3.46 5.14
C ALA A 104 -3.86 3.63 5.90
N LEU A 105 -4.64 2.54 6.11
CA LEU A 105 -5.87 2.58 6.92
C LEU A 105 -5.56 2.96 8.37
N SER A 106 -4.56 2.33 8.98
CA SER A 106 -4.15 2.61 10.37
C SER A 106 -3.62 4.04 10.54
N ALA A 107 -3.06 4.63 9.49
CA ALA A 107 -2.60 6.02 9.47
C ALA A 107 -3.72 7.03 9.15
N GLY A 108 -4.99 6.59 9.08
CA GLY A 108 -6.14 7.47 8.85
C GLY A 108 -6.41 7.78 7.37
N GLY A 109 -5.84 7.01 6.45
CA GLY A 109 -6.14 7.09 5.03
C GLY A 109 -7.53 6.56 4.67
N PRO A 110 -8.14 7.03 3.57
CA PRO A 110 -9.41 6.51 3.09
C PRO A 110 -9.27 5.11 2.48
N LEU A 111 -10.35 4.35 2.52
CA LEU A 111 -10.47 3.11 1.77
C LEU A 111 -10.64 3.43 0.28
N LEU A 112 -9.84 2.82 -0.56
CA LEU A 112 -9.99 2.88 -2.00
C LEU A 112 -10.60 1.59 -2.52
N TYR A 113 -11.57 1.72 -3.43
CA TYR A 113 -12.08 0.54 -4.13
C TYR A 113 -10.95 -0.10 -4.96
N PRO A 114 -10.81 -1.42 -4.99
CA PRO A 114 -9.65 -2.10 -5.61
C PRO A 114 -9.35 -1.73 -7.05
N SER A 115 -10.37 -1.46 -7.86
CA SER A 115 -10.22 -1.08 -9.26
C SER A 115 -10.10 0.44 -9.51
N LEU A 116 -10.10 1.26 -8.44
CA LEU A 116 -9.92 2.70 -8.59
C LEU A 116 -8.53 3.01 -9.15
N PRO A 117 -8.40 3.76 -10.26
CA PRO A 117 -7.10 4.09 -10.84
C PRO A 117 -6.43 5.24 -10.07
N GLY A 118 -6.10 5.00 -8.80
CA GLY A 118 -5.53 5.99 -7.89
C GLY A 118 -4.36 5.46 -7.08
N LEU A 119 -3.54 6.38 -6.60
CA LEU A 119 -2.53 6.18 -5.56
C LEU A 119 -2.91 7.00 -4.35
N LEU A 120 -2.63 6.49 -3.18
CA LEU A 120 -2.93 7.15 -1.92
C LEU A 120 -1.63 7.63 -1.28
N MET A 121 -1.56 8.89 -0.92
CA MET A 121 -0.47 9.48 -0.14
C MET A 121 -0.98 9.82 1.26
N VAL A 122 -0.41 9.20 2.30
CA VAL A 122 -0.86 9.33 3.70
C VAL A 122 0.30 9.70 4.60
N PRO A 123 0.29 10.89 5.23
CA PRO A 123 1.26 11.24 6.25
C PRO A 123 1.04 10.43 7.54
N ILE A 124 2.13 10.04 8.20
CA ILE A 124 2.10 9.34 9.49
C ILE A 124 2.43 10.36 10.58
N ALA A 125 1.49 10.60 11.50
CA ALA A 125 1.64 11.54 12.62
C ALA A 125 2.32 12.88 12.21
N PRO A 126 1.78 13.62 11.22
CA PRO A 126 2.38 14.85 10.76
C PRO A 126 2.36 15.91 11.86
N HIS A 127 3.43 16.71 11.96
CA HIS A 127 3.51 17.80 12.93
C HIS A 127 2.50 18.93 12.64
N THR A 128 2.13 19.10 11.38
CA THR A 128 1.20 20.15 10.93
C THR A 128 -0.21 19.59 10.79
N PHE A 129 -1.17 20.17 11.48
CA PHE A 129 -2.58 19.75 11.45
C PHE A 129 -3.27 19.90 10.09
N SER A 130 -2.71 20.65 9.17
CA SER A 130 -3.24 20.82 7.81
C SER A 130 -2.92 19.68 6.86
N ASN A 131 -1.93 18.83 7.18
CA ASN A 131 -1.60 17.69 6.34
C ASN A 131 -2.72 16.64 6.37
N ARG A 132 -3.18 16.26 5.19
CA ARG A 132 -4.27 15.29 5.00
C ARG A 132 -3.86 14.24 3.99
N PRO A 133 -4.40 13.03 4.07
CA PRO A 133 -4.30 12.06 2.99
C PRO A 133 -4.84 12.63 1.68
N ILE A 134 -4.13 12.33 0.58
CA ILE A 134 -4.50 12.75 -0.77
C ILE A 134 -4.60 11.51 -1.66
N VAL A 135 -5.62 11.46 -2.50
CA VAL A 135 -5.73 10.49 -3.60
C VAL A 135 -5.23 11.15 -4.87
N LEU A 136 -4.27 10.53 -5.53
CA LEU A 136 -3.65 11.00 -6.77
C LEU A 136 -3.99 10.04 -7.91
N PRO A 137 -3.97 10.47 -9.17
CA PRO A 137 -4.07 9.57 -10.31
C PRO A 137 -2.97 8.49 -10.28
N GLN A 138 -3.27 7.27 -10.70
CA GLN A 138 -2.27 6.19 -10.71
C GLN A 138 -1.12 6.39 -11.71
N SER A 139 -1.25 7.34 -12.64
CA SER A 139 -0.26 7.63 -13.67
C SER A 139 0.88 8.53 -13.21
N VAL A 140 0.76 9.13 -12.02
CA VAL A 140 1.78 10.06 -11.52
C VAL A 140 3.03 9.34 -11.02
N GLU A 141 4.15 10.05 -11.08
CA GLU A 141 5.39 9.70 -10.39
C GLU A 141 5.53 10.54 -9.12
N ILE A 142 5.73 9.88 -7.99
CA ILE A 142 5.89 10.52 -6.67
C ILE A 142 7.33 10.37 -6.24
N VAL A 143 7.98 11.47 -5.88
CA VAL A 143 9.35 11.49 -5.36
C VAL A 143 9.32 12.01 -3.93
N MET A 144 9.80 11.20 -3.00
CA MET A 144 10.02 11.55 -1.59
C MET A 144 11.51 11.72 -1.36
N GLU A 145 11.96 12.93 -1.04
CA GLU A 145 13.37 13.23 -0.71
C GLU A 145 13.53 13.38 0.81
N LEU A 146 14.45 12.63 1.39
CA LEU A 146 14.81 12.78 2.80
C LEU A 146 15.66 14.05 2.99
N VAL A 147 15.07 15.09 3.56
CA VAL A 147 15.73 16.38 3.79
C VAL A 147 16.44 16.40 5.14
N ALA A 148 15.80 15.85 6.19
CA ALA A 148 16.38 15.71 7.52
C ALA A 148 15.80 14.51 8.26
N GLY A 149 16.58 13.96 9.17
CA GLY A 149 16.23 12.81 10.00
C GLY A 149 17.43 11.91 10.21
N ARG A 150 17.40 11.11 11.29
CA ARG A 150 18.41 10.07 11.56
C ARG A 150 17.73 8.72 11.43
N ASP A 151 18.51 7.71 11.04
CA ASP A 151 18.06 6.30 10.99
C ASP A 151 16.79 6.11 10.15
N ALA A 152 16.53 7.02 9.19
CA ALA A 152 15.41 6.90 8.29
C ALA A 152 15.53 5.68 7.39
N SER A 153 14.40 5.09 7.07
CA SER A 153 14.33 3.95 6.18
C SER A 153 13.09 4.01 5.30
N VAL A 154 13.11 3.25 4.21
CA VAL A 154 11.94 2.99 3.41
C VAL A 154 11.62 1.50 3.44
N ASN A 155 10.36 1.17 3.70
CA ASN A 155 9.81 -0.18 3.69
C ASN A 155 8.92 -0.38 2.47
N PHE A 156 8.91 -1.60 1.94
CA PHE A 156 8.12 -2.04 0.81
C PHE A 156 7.28 -3.24 1.26
N ASP A 157 5.97 -3.07 1.37
CA ASP A 157 5.02 -4.08 1.90
C ASP A 157 5.41 -4.63 3.29
N MET A 158 6.18 -3.87 4.07
CA MET A 158 6.77 -4.31 5.36
C MET A 158 7.65 -5.59 5.25
N GLN A 159 8.05 -5.99 4.05
CA GLN A 159 8.85 -7.20 3.80
C GLN A 159 10.31 -6.93 3.48
N SER A 160 10.58 -5.83 2.81
CA SER A 160 11.93 -5.39 2.49
C SER A 160 12.18 -3.96 2.98
N LEU A 161 13.42 -3.63 3.28
CA LEU A 161 13.79 -2.37 3.87
C LEU A 161 15.09 -1.86 3.26
N ALA A 162 15.14 -0.58 2.95
CA ALA A 162 16.37 0.12 2.59
C ALA A 162 16.60 1.30 3.56
N SER A 163 17.82 1.38 4.11
CA SER A 163 18.24 2.52 4.93
C SER A 163 18.46 3.75 4.06
N LEU A 164 18.00 4.90 4.54
CA LEU A 164 18.12 6.18 3.85
C LEU A 164 19.16 7.09 4.50
N THR A 165 19.83 7.86 3.68
CA THR A 165 20.68 8.97 4.08
C THR A 165 20.09 10.29 3.56
N ILE A 166 20.47 11.42 4.18
CA ILE A 166 20.01 12.75 3.73
C ILE A 166 20.31 12.92 2.24
N ALA A 167 19.37 13.51 1.51
CA ALA A 167 19.32 13.71 0.06
C ALA A 167 19.05 12.44 -0.77
N ASP A 168 18.85 11.26 -0.15
CA ASP A 168 18.29 10.12 -0.88
C ASP A 168 16.86 10.43 -1.34
N LYS A 169 16.52 9.91 -2.52
CA LYS A 169 15.19 10.05 -3.10
C LYS A 169 14.54 8.68 -3.26
N VAL A 170 13.32 8.56 -2.81
CA VAL A 170 12.47 7.40 -3.06
C VAL A 170 11.48 7.77 -4.15
N MET A 171 11.65 7.19 -5.33
CA MET A 171 10.77 7.36 -6.47
C MET A 171 9.72 6.24 -6.45
N VAL A 172 8.46 6.58 -6.57
CA VAL A 172 7.35 5.62 -6.55
C VAL A 172 6.40 5.94 -7.70
N LYS A 173 6.09 4.93 -8.50
CA LYS A 173 5.09 5.02 -9.57
C LYS A 173 4.36 3.70 -9.71
N ARG A 174 3.26 3.70 -10.45
CA ARG A 174 2.60 2.45 -10.84
C ARG A 174 3.55 1.60 -11.69
N SER A 175 3.59 0.30 -11.41
CA SER A 175 4.26 -0.69 -12.25
C SER A 175 3.40 -1.08 -13.44
N ASP A 176 4.03 -1.47 -14.55
CA ASP A 176 3.35 -2.12 -15.67
C ASP A 176 2.94 -3.57 -15.33
N GLN A 177 3.53 -4.14 -14.29
CA GLN A 177 3.17 -5.46 -13.79
C GLN A 177 1.93 -5.40 -12.91
N GLN A 178 1.14 -6.47 -12.97
CA GLN A 178 -0.08 -6.64 -12.20
C GLN A 178 -0.12 -8.03 -11.60
N VAL A 179 -0.84 -8.17 -10.50
CA VAL A 179 -1.16 -9.46 -9.89
C VAL A 179 -2.64 -9.75 -10.12
N LYS A 180 -2.95 -10.97 -10.53
CA LYS A 180 -4.32 -11.47 -10.63
C LYS A 180 -4.64 -12.35 -9.45
N PHE A 181 -5.74 -12.05 -8.77
CA PHE A 181 -6.35 -12.93 -7.79
C PHE A 181 -7.58 -13.60 -8.37
N LEU A 182 -7.81 -14.84 -7.97
CA LEU A 182 -9.02 -15.58 -8.29
C LEU A 182 -9.80 -15.75 -6.98
N HIS A 183 -11.05 -15.35 -7.02
CA HIS A 183 -11.99 -15.48 -5.91
C HIS A 183 -13.11 -16.46 -6.28
N PRO A 184 -13.75 -17.13 -5.31
CA PRO A 184 -14.93 -17.92 -5.57
C PRO A 184 -16.01 -17.11 -6.28
N LYS A 185 -16.77 -17.76 -7.17
CA LYS A 185 -17.87 -17.10 -7.89
C LYS A 185 -18.87 -16.47 -6.91
N GLY A 186 -19.24 -15.23 -7.18
CA GLY A 186 -20.10 -14.43 -6.30
C GLY A 186 -19.37 -13.69 -5.17
N TRP A 187 -18.05 -13.70 -5.16
CA TRP A 187 -17.27 -12.87 -4.24
C TRP A 187 -17.63 -11.39 -4.36
N SER A 188 -17.66 -10.70 -3.23
CA SER A 188 -17.94 -9.28 -3.14
C SER A 188 -16.94 -8.59 -2.23
N TYR A 189 -16.29 -7.55 -2.75
CA TYR A 189 -15.39 -6.70 -1.96
C TYR A 189 -16.11 -6.06 -0.77
N PHE A 190 -17.36 -5.64 -0.95
CA PHE A 190 -18.15 -5.03 0.14
C PHE A 190 -18.50 -6.01 1.26
N ASP A 191 -18.71 -7.29 0.93
CA ASP A 191 -18.91 -8.34 1.94
C ASP A 191 -17.63 -8.54 2.75
N THR A 192 -16.49 -8.54 2.08
CA THR A 192 -15.18 -8.61 2.73
C THR A 192 -14.95 -7.41 3.64
N LEU A 193 -15.25 -6.19 3.19
CA LEU A 193 -15.17 -4.97 4.01
C LEU A 193 -16.03 -5.07 5.27
N ARG A 194 -17.31 -5.42 5.13
CA ARG A 194 -18.23 -5.54 6.27
C ARG A 194 -17.72 -6.53 7.31
N LYS A 195 -17.33 -7.71 6.86
CA LYS A 195 -16.80 -8.76 7.75
C LYS A 195 -15.48 -8.35 8.41
N LYS A 196 -14.60 -7.69 7.67
CA LYS A 196 -13.25 -7.35 8.14
C LYS A 196 -13.23 -6.14 9.06
N LEU A 197 -14.10 -5.17 8.82
CA LEU A 197 -14.18 -3.92 9.56
C LEU A 197 -15.34 -3.91 10.57
N HIS A 198 -16.04 -5.05 10.73
CA HIS A 198 -17.17 -5.20 11.66
C HIS A 198 -18.26 -4.15 11.42
N TRP A 199 -18.46 -3.77 10.17
CA TRP A 199 -19.53 -2.85 9.80
C TRP A 199 -20.87 -3.55 9.91
N ASN A 200 -21.80 -3.00 10.65
CA ASN A 200 -23.15 -3.56 10.98
C ASN A 200 -23.14 -4.76 11.95
N GLU A 201 -22.07 -5.02 12.70
CA GLU A 201 -22.08 -6.01 13.77
C GLU A 201 -22.61 -5.44 15.12
N GLY A 202 -23.26 -4.31 15.11
CA GLY A 202 -23.85 -3.71 16.29
C GLY A 202 -25.33 -3.45 16.10
N ASN A 203 -26.16 -4.29 16.69
CA ASN A 203 -27.60 -4.20 16.97
C ASN A 203 -28.39 -5.34 16.34
N SER A 204 -28.18 -6.52 16.86
CA SER A 204 -29.20 -7.58 16.93
C SER A 204 -29.24 -8.08 18.33
#